data_9d99442e850fdc2fbd07e48b55af39b3
#
_entry.id   9d99442e850fdc2fbd07e48b55af39b3
#
_cell.length_a   1.000
_cell.length_b   1.000
_cell.length_c   1.000
_cell.angle_alpha   90.00
_cell.angle_beta   90.00
_cell.angle_gamma   90.00
#
_symmetry.space_group_name_H-M   'P 1'
#
loop_
_entity.id
_entity.type
_entity.pdbx_description
1 polymer ?
#
loop_
_entity_poly.entity_id
_entity_poly.type
_entity_poly.pdbx_seq_one_letter_code
_entity_poly.pdbx_strand_id
1 'polypeptide(L)'
;LTIIKINKMDNSNTSQGFQTDRDSNYKEDIVTDKYANVSKVKPLQFLNHVHKSVLKKNRLPSYFIFYPTSRCNLMCSHCFYHDSLNKRMNELSLEEIDAFTKTMDPLLSLILTGGEPYLRHDLDQIARIFYENTRTPIITIPSNGWYLDKMSKQIRNMMKWCPELILNQLISIDGLKEDHDAIRMKGLNKGSGAKGSFDKALEAIRLIKELQKEFGRINLGIATTFTSENQNMMKDIVKGIYELA
;
A
#
# COMPACT_ATOMS: atom_id res chain seq x y z
N LEU A 1 0.77 12.15 0.56
CA LEU A 1 0.11 10.86 0.30
C LEU A 1 -1.00 10.69 1.33
N THR A 2 -2.26 10.69 0.89
CA THR A 2 -3.40 10.44 1.79
C THR A 2 -3.76 8.97 1.67
N ILE A 3 -3.74 8.26 2.80
CA ILE A 3 -4.16 6.86 2.88
C ILE A 3 -5.58 6.84 3.45
N ILE A 4 -6.55 6.37 2.67
CA ILE A 4 -7.94 6.21 3.09
C ILE A 4 -8.15 4.72 3.39
N LYS A 5 -8.51 4.38 4.63
CA LYS A 5 -8.84 3.02 5.03
C LYS A 5 -10.34 2.79 4.89
N ILE A 6 -10.73 1.79 4.09
CA ILE A 6 -12.12 1.45 3.84
C ILE A 6 -12.55 0.36 4.82
N ASN A 7 -13.47 0.67 5.72
CA ASN A 7 -14.15 -0.30 6.59
C ASN A 7 -15.62 -0.38 6.20
N LYS A 8 -16.20 -1.58 6.24
CA LYS A 8 -17.62 -1.82 5.96
C LYS A 8 -18.51 -0.98 6.89
N MET A 9 -19.33 -0.11 6.33
CA MET A 9 -20.48 0.44 7.06
C MET A 9 -21.64 -0.54 6.91
N ASP A 10 -22.28 -0.91 8.02
CA ASP A 10 -23.58 -1.58 7.98
C ASP A 10 -24.62 -0.63 7.38
N ASN A 11 -25.33 -1.13 6.38
CA ASN A 11 -26.42 -0.43 5.70
C ASN A 11 -27.64 -0.27 6.64
N SER A 12 -27.61 0.73 7.51
CA SER A 12 -28.82 1.22 8.16
C SER A 12 -28.61 2.69 8.49
N ASN A 13 -28.88 3.54 7.52
CA ASN A 13 -29.50 4.86 7.61
C ASN A 13 -29.19 5.68 6.36
N THR A 14 -30.09 5.60 5.42
CA THR A 14 -30.22 6.53 4.30
C THR A 14 -30.91 7.81 4.77
N SER A 15 -30.47 8.92 4.21
CA SER A 15 -31.05 10.27 4.21
C SER A 15 -30.77 11.14 5.45
N GLN A 16 -29.73 11.99 5.29
CA GLN A 16 -29.87 13.42 5.64
C GLN A 16 -28.71 14.21 5.01
N GLY A 17 -29.07 15.37 4.44
CA GLY A 17 -28.21 16.22 3.61
C GLY A 17 -27.03 16.81 4.38
N PHE A 18 -25.94 16.99 3.64
CA PHE A 18 -24.71 17.61 4.12
C PHE A 18 -24.91 19.12 4.18
N GLN A 19 -25.13 19.66 5.37
CA GLN A 19 -24.99 21.08 5.67
C GLN A 19 -23.58 21.32 6.17
N THR A 20 -22.91 22.31 5.56
CA THR A 20 -21.60 22.80 5.98
C THR A 20 -21.76 23.71 7.18
N ASP A 21 -21.80 23.17 8.37
CA ASP A 21 -21.56 23.93 9.59
C ASP A 21 -20.30 23.43 10.28
N ARG A 22 -19.43 24.39 10.57
CA ARG A 22 -18.27 24.22 11.42
C ARG A 22 -18.75 24.03 12.86
N ASP A 23 -19.11 22.81 13.20
CA ASP A 23 -19.34 22.44 14.58
C ASP A 23 -18.43 21.30 15.01
N SER A 24 -17.66 21.62 16.03
CA SER A 24 -16.66 20.83 16.74
C SER A 24 -17.29 19.68 17.54
N ASN A 25 -17.93 18.72 16.87
CA ASN A 25 -18.37 17.47 17.48
C ASN A 25 -18.14 16.31 16.52
N TYR A 26 -16.86 16.12 16.11
CA TYR A 26 -16.43 14.82 15.63
C TYR A 26 -16.41 13.89 16.84
N LYS A 27 -17.46 13.11 16.99
CA LYS A 27 -17.46 12.02 17.99
C LYS A 27 -16.35 11.06 17.63
N GLU A 28 -15.39 10.93 18.54
CA GLU A 28 -14.28 9.96 18.51
C GLU A 28 -14.73 8.49 18.50
N ASP A 29 -16.02 8.22 18.54
CA ASP A 29 -16.59 6.89 18.77
C ASP A 29 -16.51 5.93 17.58
N ILE A 30 -16.11 6.40 16.37
CA ILE A 30 -16.02 5.54 15.17
C ILE A 30 -14.64 4.89 15.01
N VAL A 31 -13.65 5.32 15.77
CA VAL A 31 -12.23 4.95 15.52
C VAL A 31 -11.73 3.80 16.42
N THR A 32 -12.34 3.54 17.56
CA THR A 32 -11.67 2.77 18.62
C THR A 32 -11.82 1.25 18.55
N ASP A 33 -12.88 0.70 18.00
CA ASP A 33 -13.14 -0.76 18.14
C ASP A 33 -12.65 -1.65 17.00
N LYS A 34 -12.43 -1.10 15.80
CA LYS A 34 -11.89 -1.87 14.65
C LYS A 34 -10.37 -1.82 14.50
N TYR A 35 -9.69 -0.92 15.21
CA TYR A 35 -8.23 -0.84 15.22
C TYR A 35 -7.57 -1.78 16.25
N ALA A 36 -8.34 -2.45 17.08
CA ALA A 36 -7.84 -3.39 18.07
C ALA A 36 -7.05 -4.57 17.47
N ASN A 37 -7.23 -4.88 16.19
CA ASN A 37 -6.46 -5.90 15.48
C ASN A 37 -5.19 -5.38 14.79
N VAL A 38 -4.97 -4.07 14.71
CA VAL A 38 -3.78 -3.47 14.07
C VAL A 38 -2.59 -3.39 15.03
N SER A 39 -2.79 -3.50 16.32
CA SER A 39 -1.76 -3.31 17.34
C SER A 39 -1.22 -4.61 17.95
N LYS A 40 -1.06 -5.67 17.18
CA LYS A 40 -0.29 -6.84 17.62
C LYS A 40 1.21 -6.72 17.41
N VAL A 41 1.73 -5.50 17.18
CA VAL A 41 3.13 -5.22 17.51
C VAL A 41 3.24 -5.36 19.02
N LYS A 42 3.88 -6.43 19.49
CA LYS A 42 4.05 -6.67 20.93
C LYS A 42 4.61 -5.39 21.55
N PRO A 43 3.97 -4.80 22.56
CA PRO A 43 4.41 -3.51 23.15
C PRO A 43 5.90 -3.51 23.49
N LEU A 44 6.44 -4.67 23.88
CA LEU A 44 7.84 -4.87 24.18
C LEU A 44 8.76 -4.71 22.95
N GLN A 45 8.34 -5.08 21.75
CA GLN A 45 9.10 -4.88 20.52
C GLN A 45 9.13 -3.39 20.15
N PHE A 46 8.01 -2.70 20.33
CA PHE A 46 7.92 -1.26 20.12
C PHE A 46 8.81 -0.49 21.13
N LEU A 47 8.75 -0.84 22.42
CA LEU A 47 9.57 -0.25 23.46
C LEU A 47 11.07 -0.50 23.24
N ASN A 48 11.47 -1.73 22.87
CA ASN A 48 12.86 -2.04 22.51
C ASN A 48 13.32 -1.23 21.29
N HIS A 49 12.45 -0.98 20.34
CA HIS A 49 12.77 -0.21 19.15
C HIS A 49 12.95 1.28 19.49
N VAL A 50 12.01 1.85 20.27
CA VAL A 50 12.11 3.22 20.78
C VAL A 50 13.38 3.39 21.61
N HIS A 51 13.64 2.46 22.53
CA HIS A 51 14.86 2.48 23.36
C HIS A 51 16.13 2.47 22.50
N LYS A 52 16.21 1.59 21.51
CA LYS A 52 17.36 1.50 20.60
C LYS A 52 17.49 2.74 19.71
N SER A 53 16.38 3.27 19.21
CA SER A 53 16.36 4.45 18.32
C SER A 53 16.67 5.76 19.03
N VAL A 54 16.34 5.86 20.33
CA VAL A 54 16.50 7.10 21.09
C VAL A 54 17.82 7.13 21.89
N LEU A 55 18.22 6.00 22.46
CA LEU A 55 19.34 5.93 23.41
C LEU A 55 20.66 5.43 22.83
N LYS A 56 20.66 4.77 21.67
CA LYS A 56 21.91 4.38 21.01
C LYS A 56 22.50 5.53 20.19
N LYS A 57 23.81 5.70 20.29
CA LYS A 57 24.60 6.70 19.55
C LYS A 57 24.56 6.51 18.03
N ASN A 58 24.41 5.27 17.54
CA ASN A 58 24.23 4.93 16.13
C ASN A 58 22.76 4.61 15.88
N ARG A 59 22.01 5.61 15.43
CA ARG A 59 20.59 5.47 15.10
C ARG A 59 20.45 4.80 13.74
N LEU A 60 19.92 3.58 13.73
CA LEU A 60 19.51 2.91 12.49
C LEU A 60 18.04 3.21 12.18
N PRO A 61 17.65 3.21 10.90
CA PRO A 61 16.29 3.56 10.51
C PRO A 61 15.29 2.56 11.08
N SER A 62 14.19 3.07 11.64
CA SER A 62 13.04 2.26 12.08
C SER A 62 12.08 1.94 10.94
N TYR A 63 12.11 2.78 9.91
CA TYR A 63 11.31 2.66 8.69
C TYR A 63 12.25 2.54 7.51
N PHE A 64 11.97 1.61 6.64
CA PHE A 64 12.76 1.41 5.45
C PHE A 64 11.85 1.37 4.22
N ILE A 65 12.26 2.07 3.16
CA ILE A 65 11.59 2.04 1.86
C ILE A 65 12.53 1.37 0.90
N PHE A 66 12.11 0.24 0.34
CA PHE A 66 12.89 -0.52 -0.61
C PHE A 66 12.19 -0.54 -1.97
N TYR A 67 12.97 -0.31 -3.01
CA TYR A 67 12.55 -0.28 -4.42
C TYR A 67 13.06 -1.53 -5.13
N PRO A 68 12.33 -2.67 -5.06
CA PRO A 68 12.79 -3.92 -5.65
C PRO A 68 12.89 -3.91 -7.17
N THR A 69 12.18 -3.01 -7.83
CA THR A 69 12.19 -2.87 -9.29
C THR A 69 11.88 -1.45 -9.74
N SER A 70 12.49 -1.04 -10.87
CA SER A 70 12.13 0.18 -11.59
C SER A 70 11.09 -0.06 -12.69
N ARG A 71 10.71 -1.31 -12.93
CA ARG A 71 9.75 -1.68 -13.97
C ARG A 71 8.33 -1.31 -13.57
N CYS A 72 7.60 -0.67 -14.48
CA CYS A 72 6.19 -0.36 -14.31
C CYS A 72 5.47 -0.49 -15.66
N ASN A 73 4.23 -0.94 -15.62
CA ASN A 73 3.36 -1.02 -16.79
C ASN A 73 2.57 0.28 -17.03
N LEU A 74 2.63 1.24 -16.11
CA LEU A 74 1.97 2.54 -16.21
C LEU A 74 2.97 3.68 -16.24
N MET A 75 2.54 4.86 -16.73
CA MET A 75 3.32 6.09 -16.76
C MET A 75 2.46 7.24 -16.21
N CYS A 76 2.30 7.26 -14.89
CA CYS A 76 1.47 8.27 -14.23
C CYS A 76 2.08 9.67 -14.38
N SER A 77 1.23 10.69 -14.63
CA SER A 77 1.67 12.07 -14.81
C SER A 77 2.42 12.63 -13.59
N HIS A 78 2.07 12.18 -12.40
CA HIS A 78 2.65 12.60 -11.12
C HIS A 78 3.76 11.67 -10.60
N CYS A 79 4.21 10.70 -11.41
CA CYS A 79 5.21 9.75 -10.96
C CYS A 79 6.56 10.44 -10.71
N PHE A 80 6.96 10.54 -9.44
CA PHE A 80 8.26 11.13 -9.09
C PHE A 80 9.45 10.29 -9.57
N TYR A 81 9.22 9.05 -9.93
CA TYR A 81 10.23 8.11 -10.43
C TYR A 81 10.24 8.00 -11.96
N HIS A 82 9.47 8.87 -12.64
CA HIS A 82 9.22 8.85 -14.09
C HIS A 82 10.48 8.68 -14.93
N ASP A 83 11.53 9.47 -14.63
CA ASP A 83 12.78 9.45 -15.40
C ASP A 83 13.60 8.17 -15.23
N SER A 84 13.31 7.38 -14.21
CA SER A 84 13.99 6.11 -13.91
C SER A 84 13.16 4.88 -14.24
N LEU A 85 11.87 5.07 -14.59
CA LEU A 85 10.99 3.94 -14.92
C LEU A 85 11.50 3.19 -16.17
N ASN A 86 11.45 1.87 -16.08
CA ASN A 86 11.76 0.96 -17.18
C ASN A 86 13.18 1.12 -17.77
N LYS A 87 14.04 1.91 -17.15
CA LYS A 87 15.46 1.94 -17.52
C LYS A 87 16.10 0.61 -17.11
N ARG A 88 17.04 0.15 -17.94
CA ARG A 88 17.81 -1.05 -17.64
C ARG A 88 18.66 -0.78 -16.39
N MET A 89 18.26 -1.37 -15.27
CA MET A 89 18.97 -1.34 -13.99
C MET A 89 19.21 -2.77 -13.54
N ASN A 90 20.33 -3.01 -12.87
CA ASN A 90 20.56 -4.27 -12.20
C ASN A 90 19.73 -4.27 -10.92
N GLU A 91 18.69 -5.09 -10.88
CA GLU A 91 17.93 -5.34 -9.67
C GLU A 91 18.79 -6.21 -8.73
N LEU A 92 18.77 -5.92 -7.43
CA LEU A 92 19.49 -6.75 -6.46
C LEU A 92 18.94 -8.17 -6.48
N SER A 93 19.87 -9.15 -6.38
CA SER A 93 19.50 -10.56 -6.23
C SER A 93 18.98 -10.85 -4.82
N LEU A 94 18.36 -12.00 -4.63
CA LEU A 94 17.90 -12.42 -3.30
C LEU A 94 19.06 -12.59 -2.32
N GLU A 95 20.21 -13.07 -2.79
CA GLU A 95 21.42 -13.23 -2.01
C GLU A 95 21.98 -11.88 -1.55
N GLU A 96 21.99 -10.88 -2.43
CA GLU A 96 22.43 -9.53 -2.08
C GLU A 96 21.48 -8.87 -1.08
N ILE A 97 20.15 -9.07 -1.24
CA ILE A 97 19.15 -8.58 -0.30
C ILE A 97 19.29 -9.28 1.05
N ASP A 98 19.53 -10.58 1.07
CA ASP A 98 19.74 -11.35 2.30
C ASP A 98 21.00 -10.89 3.03
N ALA A 99 22.11 -10.75 2.32
CA ALA A 99 23.37 -10.26 2.89
C ALA A 99 23.20 -8.84 3.46
N PHE A 100 22.57 -7.95 2.74
CA PHE A 100 22.30 -6.57 3.16
C PHE A 100 21.39 -6.51 4.39
N THR A 101 20.28 -7.25 4.38
CA THR A 101 19.29 -7.20 5.47
C THR A 101 19.81 -7.80 6.78
N LYS A 102 20.76 -8.74 6.72
CA LYS A 102 21.45 -9.29 7.91
C LYS A 102 22.30 -8.26 8.64
N THR A 103 22.69 -7.17 7.97
CA THR A 103 23.43 -6.06 8.61
C THR A 103 22.51 -5.04 9.26
N MET A 104 21.21 -5.14 9.05
CA MET A 104 20.23 -4.18 9.57
C MET A 104 19.79 -4.51 10.99
N ASP A 105 19.46 -3.47 11.75
CA ASP A 105 18.71 -3.63 13.00
C ASP A 105 17.22 -3.94 12.69
N PRO A 106 16.46 -4.44 13.69
CA PRO A 106 15.03 -4.67 13.54
C PRO A 106 14.27 -3.42 13.07
N LEU A 107 13.41 -3.58 12.07
CA LEU A 107 12.56 -2.52 11.53
C LEU A 107 11.18 -2.54 12.21
N LEU A 108 10.55 -1.36 12.33
CA LEU A 108 9.12 -1.25 12.69
C LEU A 108 8.22 -1.44 11.47
N SER A 109 8.66 -0.94 10.31
CA SER A 109 7.89 -1.02 9.07
C SER A 109 8.80 -1.01 7.86
N LEU A 110 8.42 -1.80 6.88
CA LEU A 110 9.01 -1.85 5.54
C LEU A 110 7.97 -1.41 4.52
N ILE A 111 8.37 -0.58 3.57
CA ILE A 111 7.59 -0.28 2.37
C ILE A 111 8.30 -0.89 1.17
N LEU A 112 7.64 -1.82 0.49
CA LEU A 112 8.08 -2.37 -0.78
C LEU A 112 7.36 -1.64 -1.91
N THR A 113 8.06 -0.79 -2.62
CA THR A 113 7.50 0.09 -3.66
C THR A 113 8.37 0.08 -4.93
N GLY A 114 8.44 1.15 -5.69
CA GLY A 114 9.28 1.26 -6.89
C GLY A 114 8.47 1.67 -8.10
N GLY A 115 8.60 0.94 -9.23
CA GLY A 115 7.66 0.98 -10.33
C GLY A 115 6.35 0.30 -9.92
N GLU A 116 6.09 -0.88 -10.46
CA GLU A 116 5.01 -1.75 -9.96
C GLU A 116 5.64 -2.95 -9.24
N PRO A 117 5.50 -3.06 -7.91
CA PRO A 117 6.18 -4.11 -7.14
C PRO A 117 5.86 -5.53 -7.61
N TYR A 118 4.61 -5.80 -8.00
CA TYR A 118 4.19 -7.12 -8.47
C TYR A 118 4.71 -7.50 -9.85
N LEU A 119 5.47 -6.63 -10.53
CA LEU A 119 6.28 -7.04 -11.66
C LEU A 119 7.53 -7.81 -11.25
N ARG A 120 8.01 -7.61 -10.02
CA ARG A 120 9.08 -8.40 -9.44
C ARG A 120 8.55 -9.80 -9.09
N HIS A 121 9.11 -10.83 -9.70
CA HIS A 121 8.57 -12.20 -9.63
C HIS A 121 8.80 -12.89 -8.27
N ASP A 122 9.79 -12.42 -7.53
CA ASP A 122 10.24 -12.92 -6.23
C ASP A 122 9.98 -11.93 -5.08
N LEU A 123 8.99 -11.02 -5.24
CA LEU A 123 8.64 -10.02 -4.22
C LEU A 123 8.22 -10.66 -2.89
N ASP A 124 7.58 -11.82 -2.94
CA ASP A 124 7.20 -12.62 -1.78
C ASP A 124 8.41 -13.15 -1.01
N GLN A 125 9.47 -13.55 -1.73
CA GLN A 125 10.73 -13.98 -1.13
C GLN A 125 11.49 -12.79 -0.54
N ILE A 126 11.49 -11.64 -1.22
CA ILE A 126 12.07 -10.40 -0.69
C ILE A 126 11.38 -10.01 0.62
N ALA A 127 10.03 -10.03 0.64
CA ALA A 127 9.26 -9.75 1.84
C ALA A 127 9.62 -10.70 3.00
N ARG A 128 9.78 -12.01 2.70
CA ARG A 128 10.20 -13.03 3.66
C ARG A 128 11.60 -12.75 4.21
N ILE A 129 12.58 -12.46 3.36
CA ILE A 129 13.96 -12.15 3.77
C ILE A 129 13.99 -10.97 4.74
N PHE A 130 13.30 -9.87 4.41
CA PHE A 130 13.18 -8.74 5.33
C PHE A 130 12.49 -9.13 6.65
N TYR A 131 11.38 -9.87 6.58
CA TYR A 131 10.66 -10.33 7.76
C TYR A 131 11.56 -11.17 8.70
N GLU A 132 12.30 -12.12 8.16
CA GLU A 132 13.17 -13.01 8.93
C GLU A 132 14.39 -12.28 9.50
N ASN A 133 15.08 -11.48 8.70
CA ASN A 133 16.34 -10.83 9.09
C ASN A 133 16.12 -9.59 9.97
N THR A 134 15.10 -8.78 9.67
CA THR A 134 14.86 -7.51 10.38
C THR A 134 13.68 -7.57 11.36
N ARG A 135 13.02 -8.72 11.47
CA ARG A 135 11.84 -8.91 12.34
C ARG A 135 10.76 -7.84 12.13
N THR A 136 10.63 -7.31 10.91
CA THR A 136 9.63 -6.28 10.62
C THR A 136 8.22 -6.84 10.76
N PRO A 137 7.37 -6.26 11.64
CA PRO A 137 6.01 -6.75 11.84
C PRO A 137 5.04 -6.25 10.77
N ILE A 138 5.39 -5.20 10.03
CA ILE A 138 4.51 -4.54 9.08
C ILE A 138 5.23 -4.37 7.75
N ILE A 139 4.60 -4.86 6.69
CA ILE A 139 5.01 -4.57 5.31
C ILE A 139 3.87 -3.85 4.61
N THR A 140 4.20 -2.74 3.95
CA THR A 140 3.26 -1.96 3.13
C THR A 140 3.65 -2.07 1.67
N ILE A 141 2.71 -2.43 0.80
CA ILE A 141 2.93 -2.58 -0.64
C ILE A 141 1.90 -1.72 -1.39
N PRO A 142 2.28 -0.54 -1.91
CA PRO A 142 1.45 0.19 -2.85
C PRO A 142 1.52 -0.48 -4.24
N SER A 143 0.38 -0.59 -4.92
CA SER A 143 0.27 -1.19 -6.24
C SER A 143 -0.78 -0.48 -7.08
N ASN A 144 -0.61 -0.50 -8.38
CA ASN A 144 -1.61 -0.04 -9.33
C ASN A 144 -2.75 -1.07 -9.56
N GLY A 145 -2.64 -2.27 -8.99
CA GLY A 145 -3.67 -3.30 -9.05
C GLY A 145 -3.77 -4.07 -10.35
N TRP A 146 -2.82 -3.92 -11.29
CA TRP A 146 -2.93 -4.52 -12.62
C TRP A 146 -2.73 -6.04 -12.64
N TYR A 147 -1.83 -6.58 -11.81
CA TYR A 147 -1.36 -7.97 -11.90
C TYR A 147 -2.01 -8.88 -10.85
N LEU A 148 -3.32 -9.12 -10.97
CA LEU A 148 -4.14 -9.82 -9.98
C LEU A 148 -3.62 -11.22 -9.61
N ASP A 149 -3.27 -12.03 -10.60
CA ASP A 149 -2.78 -13.40 -10.36
C ASP A 149 -1.45 -13.39 -9.60
N LYS A 150 -0.53 -12.48 -9.99
CA LYS A 150 0.74 -12.32 -9.28
C LYS A 150 0.53 -11.83 -7.85
N MET A 151 -0.34 -10.83 -7.67
CA MET A 151 -0.72 -10.31 -6.35
C MET A 151 -1.28 -11.43 -5.48
N SER A 152 -2.27 -12.16 -5.98
CA SER A 152 -2.89 -13.27 -5.25
C SER A 152 -1.88 -14.31 -4.80
N LYS A 153 -1.03 -14.78 -5.74
CA LYS A 153 0.00 -15.79 -5.46
C LYS A 153 1.01 -15.29 -4.43
N GLN A 154 1.59 -14.11 -4.65
CA GLN A 154 2.67 -13.59 -3.81
C GLN A 154 2.17 -13.19 -2.41
N ILE A 155 0.97 -12.60 -2.30
CA ILE A 155 0.36 -12.30 -1.00
C ILE A 155 0.10 -13.59 -0.21
N ARG A 156 -0.45 -14.64 -0.84
CA ARG A 156 -0.66 -15.92 -0.18
C ARG A 156 0.64 -16.54 0.34
N ASN A 157 1.72 -16.44 -0.45
CA ASN A 157 3.04 -16.90 -0.03
C ASN A 157 3.56 -16.11 1.17
N MET A 158 3.49 -14.77 1.13
CA MET A 158 3.87 -13.90 2.26
C MET A 158 3.10 -14.28 3.53
N MET A 159 1.76 -14.47 3.43
CA MET A 159 0.92 -14.81 4.57
C MET A 159 1.24 -16.19 5.16
N LYS A 160 1.66 -17.15 4.33
CA LYS A 160 2.08 -18.48 4.77
C LYS A 160 3.45 -18.48 5.43
N TRP A 161 4.42 -17.79 4.82
CA TRP A 161 5.82 -17.81 5.29
C TRP A 161 6.08 -16.86 6.45
N CYS A 162 5.24 -15.83 6.61
CA CYS A 162 5.40 -14.79 7.62
C CYS A 162 4.18 -14.78 8.57
N PRO A 163 4.10 -15.69 9.55
CA PRO A 163 2.88 -15.93 10.32
C PRO A 163 2.43 -14.77 11.20
N GLU A 164 3.33 -13.87 11.60
CA GLU A 164 3.00 -12.69 12.42
C GLU A 164 2.97 -11.39 11.60
N LEU A 165 3.20 -11.46 10.29
CA LEU A 165 3.24 -10.29 9.41
C LEU A 165 1.85 -9.66 9.27
N ILE A 166 1.79 -8.35 9.43
CA ILE A 166 0.66 -7.50 9.02
C ILE A 166 1.00 -6.91 7.65
N LEU A 167 0.21 -7.23 6.64
CA LEU A 167 0.38 -6.68 5.30
C LEU A 167 -0.60 -5.52 5.08
N ASN A 168 -0.08 -4.33 4.85
CA ASN A 168 -0.86 -3.20 4.36
C ASN A 168 -0.78 -3.17 2.83
N GLN A 169 -1.81 -3.68 2.17
CA GLN A 169 -1.92 -3.61 0.72
C GLN A 169 -2.63 -2.32 0.33
N LEU A 170 -1.92 -1.44 -0.35
CA LEU A 170 -2.48 -0.19 -0.84
C LEU A 170 -2.77 -0.30 -2.33
N ILE A 171 -4.01 0.02 -2.73
CA ILE A 171 -4.37 0.13 -4.14
C ILE A 171 -4.44 1.61 -4.50
N SER A 172 -3.76 1.97 -5.58
CA SER A 172 -3.65 3.35 -6.00
C SER A 172 -4.89 3.79 -6.79
N ILE A 173 -5.58 4.85 -6.34
CA ILE A 173 -6.71 5.47 -7.04
C ILE A 173 -6.55 6.99 -6.96
N ASP A 174 -6.41 7.67 -8.11
CA ASP A 174 -6.18 9.11 -8.18
C ASP A 174 -7.33 9.88 -8.84
N GLY A 175 -8.39 9.19 -9.24
CA GLY A 175 -9.59 9.72 -9.87
C GLY A 175 -10.67 8.67 -9.95
N LEU A 176 -11.78 8.97 -10.58
CA LEU A 176 -12.82 8.02 -10.94
C LEU A 176 -12.75 7.74 -12.43
N LYS A 177 -12.82 6.48 -12.83
CA LYS A 177 -12.83 6.02 -14.24
C LYS A 177 -11.82 6.77 -15.13
N GLU A 178 -12.35 7.56 -16.05
CA GLU A 178 -11.59 8.27 -17.08
C GLU A 178 -10.54 9.22 -16.50
N ASP A 179 -10.83 9.88 -15.39
CA ASP A 179 -9.88 10.78 -14.71
C ASP A 179 -8.72 10.00 -14.14
N HIS A 180 -8.99 8.84 -13.50
CA HIS A 180 -7.95 7.95 -13.03
C HIS A 180 -7.06 7.46 -14.17
N ASP A 181 -7.69 7.00 -15.26
CA ASP A 181 -6.97 6.48 -16.41
C ASP A 181 -6.17 7.60 -17.10
N ALA A 182 -6.71 8.81 -17.21
CA ALA A 182 -5.99 9.96 -17.77
C ALA A 182 -4.74 10.33 -16.96
N ILE A 183 -4.82 10.29 -15.64
CA ILE A 183 -3.70 10.60 -14.74
C ILE A 183 -2.63 9.50 -14.79
N ARG A 184 -3.06 8.23 -14.71
CA ARG A 184 -2.13 7.11 -14.54
C ARG A 184 -1.49 6.60 -15.83
N MET A 185 -2.02 7.03 -16.96
CA MET A 185 -1.62 6.50 -18.27
C MET A 185 -1.11 7.56 -19.24
N LYS A 186 -0.89 8.77 -18.76
CA LYS A 186 -0.56 9.96 -19.59
C LYS A 186 0.65 9.77 -20.52
N GLY A 187 1.61 8.96 -20.10
CA GLY A 187 2.82 8.69 -20.89
C GLY A 187 2.76 7.46 -21.79
N LEU A 188 1.64 6.72 -21.80
CA LEU A 188 1.49 5.55 -22.62
C LEU A 188 0.95 5.95 -24.01
N ASN A 189 1.53 5.41 -25.08
CA ASN A 189 1.01 5.61 -26.43
C ASN A 189 -0.45 5.14 -26.49
N LYS A 190 -1.31 5.92 -27.19
CA LYS A 190 -2.76 5.66 -27.31
C LYS A 190 -3.12 4.25 -27.81
N GLY A 191 -2.16 3.45 -28.27
CA GLY A 191 -2.32 2.06 -28.69
C GLY A 191 -1.97 1.00 -27.64
N SER A 192 -1.46 1.38 -26.48
CA SER A 192 -0.96 0.42 -25.47
C SER A 192 -2.04 -0.31 -24.65
N GLY A 193 -3.32 -0.08 -24.93
CA GLY A 193 -4.44 -0.81 -24.34
C GLY A 193 -4.64 -0.59 -22.84
N ALA A 194 -4.05 0.44 -22.28
CA ALA A 194 -4.15 0.73 -20.85
C ALA A 194 -5.50 1.35 -20.42
N LYS A 195 -6.51 1.35 -21.30
CA LYS A 195 -7.90 1.59 -20.90
C LYS A 195 -8.28 0.52 -19.87
N GLY A 196 -8.78 0.97 -18.71
CA GLY A 196 -9.23 0.08 -17.66
C GLY A 196 -8.27 -0.03 -16.47
N SER A 197 -7.32 0.90 -16.27
CA SER A 197 -6.50 0.99 -15.05
C SER A 197 -7.39 1.12 -13.80
N PHE A 198 -8.47 1.90 -13.90
CA PHE A 198 -9.46 2.03 -12.84
C PHE A 198 -10.18 0.71 -12.57
N ASP A 199 -10.64 0.02 -13.62
CA ASP A 199 -11.33 -1.26 -13.47
C ASP A 199 -10.41 -2.32 -12.86
N LYS A 200 -9.12 -2.34 -13.25
CA LYS A 200 -8.10 -3.20 -12.64
C LYS A 200 -7.89 -2.90 -11.16
N ALA A 201 -7.86 -1.64 -10.78
CA ALA A 201 -7.78 -1.25 -9.38
C ALA A 201 -9.00 -1.74 -8.58
N LEU A 202 -10.22 -1.67 -9.14
CA LEU A 202 -11.43 -2.19 -8.51
C LEU A 202 -11.40 -3.74 -8.39
N GLU A 203 -10.94 -4.45 -9.43
CA GLU A 203 -10.74 -5.90 -9.36
C GLU A 203 -9.73 -6.27 -8.25
N ALA A 204 -8.64 -5.50 -8.14
CA ALA A 204 -7.65 -5.71 -7.08
C ALA A 204 -8.23 -5.46 -5.67
N ILE A 205 -9.06 -4.43 -5.50
CA ILE A 205 -9.77 -4.19 -4.23
C ILE A 205 -10.62 -5.40 -3.84
N ARG A 206 -11.39 -5.96 -4.79
CA ARG A 206 -12.21 -7.17 -4.53
C ARG A 206 -11.33 -8.37 -4.15
N LEU A 207 -10.24 -8.59 -4.88
CA LEU A 207 -9.27 -9.65 -4.56
C LEU A 207 -8.71 -9.48 -3.14
N ILE A 208 -8.27 -8.27 -2.75
CA ILE A 208 -7.71 -8.05 -1.43
C ILE A 208 -8.77 -8.25 -0.33
N LYS A 209 -10.03 -7.86 -0.57
CA LYS A 209 -11.13 -8.15 0.37
C LYS A 209 -11.33 -9.66 0.58
N GLU A 210 -11.23 -10.47 -0.45
CA GLU A 210 -11.28 -11.93 -0.31
C GLU A 210 -10.08 -12.47 0.49
N LEU A 211 -8.87 -11.98 0.18
CA LEU A 211 -7.67 -12.37 0.93
C LEU A 211 -7.71 -11.92 2.40
N GLN A 212 -8.36 -10.78 2.71
CA GLN A 212 -8.60 -10.34 4.09
C GLN A 212 -9.47 -11.34 4.87
N LYS A 213 -10.51 -11.89 4.23
CA LYS A 213 -11.36 -12.91 4.87
C LYS A 213 -10.58 -14.18 5.16
N GLU A 214 -9.66 -14.57 4.27
CA GLU A 214 -8.86 -15.78 4.40
C GLU A 214 -7.78 -15.65 5.49
N PHE A 215 -7.08 -14.53 5.55
CA PHE A 215 -5.88 -14.39 6.40
C PHE A 215 -6.05 -13.50 7.64
N GLY A 216 -7.01 -12.60 7.68
CA GLY A 216 -7.27 -11.71 8.83
C GLY A 216 -6.16 -10.71 9.18
N ARG A 217 -5.00 -10.79 8.52
CA ARG A 217 -3.79 -9.96 8.78
C ARG A 217 -3.42 -9.08 7.59
N ILE A 218 -4.33 -8.90 6.67
CA ILE A 218 -4.19 -8.02 5.51
C ILE A 218 -5.06 -6.79 5.74
N ASN A 219 -4.49 -5.62 5.62
CA ASN A 219 -5.22 -4.36 5.63
C ASN A 219 -5.29 -3.83 4.20
N LEU A 220 -6.50 -3.59 3.71
CA LEU A 220 -6.71 -2.88 2.46
C LEU A 220 -6.72 -1.38 2.73
N GLY A 221 -5.97 -0.63 1.95
CA GLY A 221 -6.00 0.82 1.92
C GLY A 221 -6.04 1.35 0.48
N ILE A 222 -6.54 2.57 0.32
CA ILE A 222 -6.46 3.30 -0.93
C ILE A 222 -5.37 4.36 -0.80
N ALA A 223 -4.49 4.42 -1.79
CA ALA A 223 -3.47 5.45 -1.90
C ALA A 223 -3.86 6.43 -3.01
N THR A 224 -4.10 7.68 -2.65
CA THR A 224 -4.38 8.75 -3.61
C THR A 224 -3.27 9.79 -3.54
N THR A 225 -2.68 10.11 -4.69
CA THR A 225 -1.70 11.19 -4.78
C THR A 225 -2.43 12.48 -5.12
N PHE A 226 -2.39 13.42 -4.19
CA PHE A 226 -2.99 14.75 -4.39
C PHE A 226 -2.12 15.60 -5.33
N THR A 227 -2.70 16.05 -6.43
CA THR A 227 -2.01 16.84 -7.46
C THR A 227 -2.91 17.96 -7.98
N SER A 228 -2.33 18.86 -8.80
CA SER A 228 -3.13 19.87 -9.51
C SER A 228 -4.16 19.27 -10.47
N GLU A 229 -3.95 18.02 -10.92
CA GLU A 229 -4.87 17.35 -11.86
C GLU A 229 -6.15 16.83 -11.16
N ASN A 230 -6.09 16.52 -9.85
CA ASN A 230 -7.22 15.94 -9.10
C ASN A 230 -7.65 16.73 -7.85
N GLN A 231 -7.00 17.85 -7.53
CA GLN A 231 -7.29 18.60 -6.31
C GLN A 231 -8.75 19.04 -6.15
N ASN A 232 -9.43 19.33 -7.26
CA ASN A 232 -10.83 19.74 -7.25
C ASN A 232 -11.82 18.58 -7.19
N MET A 233 -11.33 17.34 -7.39
CA MET A 233 -12.15 16.11 -7.43
C MET A 233 -12.05 15.28 -6.16
N MET A 234 -11.30 15.72 -5.15
CA MET A 234 -11.00 14.88 -3.97
C MET A 234 -12.25 14.44 -3.21
N LYS A 235 -13.27 15.29 -3.10
CA LYS A 235 -14.54 14.92 -2.44
C LYS A 235 -15.25 13.81 -3.20
N ASP A 236 -15.30 13.91 -4.52
CA ASP A 236 -15.97 12.93 -5.38
C ASP A 236 -15.20 11.61 -5.43
N ILE A 237 -13.85 11.68 -5.45
CA ILE A 237 -12.97 10.50 -5.35
C ILE A 237 -13.25 9.75 -4.05
N VAL A 238 -13.26 10.46 -2.91
CA VAL A 238 -13.50 9.84 -1.61
C VAL A 238 -14.90 9.22 -1.58
N LYS A 239 -15.93 9.97 -1.98
CA LYS A 239 -17.32 9.48 -2.04
C LYS A 239 -17.44 8.26 -2.95
N GLY A 240 -16.92 8.35 -4.19
CA GLY A 240 -16.97 7.26 -5.15
C GLY A 240 -16.25 6.00 -4.68
N ILE A 241 -15.09 6.14 -3.99
CA ILE A 241 -14.39 5.01 -3.39
C ILE A 241 -15.25 4.32 -2.31
N TYR A 242 -15.94 5.09 -1.46
CA TYR A 242 -16.85 4.53 -0.45
C TYR A 242 -18.05 3.81 -1.05
N GLU A 243 -18.58 4.30 -2.18
CA GLU A 243 -19.71 3.66 -2.86
C GLU A 243 -19.32 2.38 -3.61
N LEU A 244 -18.05 2.28 -4.06
CA LEU A 244 -17.53 1.13 -4.81
C LEU A 244 -16.89 0.06 -3.89
N ALA A 245 -16.60 0.40 -2.66
CA ALA A 245 -15.92 -0.45 -1.69
C ALA A 245 -16.88 -1.21 -0.79
#